data_45703d3a6b5c9853ca4b8d8810ee670c
#
_entry.id   45703d3a6b5c9853ca4b8d8810ee670c
#
_cell.length_a   1.000
_cell.length_b   1.000
_cell.length_c   1.000
_cell.angle_alpha   90.00
_cell.angle_beta   90.00
_cell.angle_gamma   90.00
#
_symmetry.space_group_name_H-M   'P 1'
#
loop_
_entity.id
_entity.type
_entity.pdbx_description
1 polymer ?
#
loop_
_entity_poly.entity_id
_entity_poly.type
_entity_poly.pdbx_seq_one_letter_code
_entity_poly.pdbx_strand_id
1 'polypeptide(L)'
;MRETILIVEDDADIRSGIEIYLKNQGYDVSQAGDGIEGLAVIEKEEIDLAIVDIMMPRMDGITMMMKVREKGYDFPVIMLSAKSEEVDKILGLNMGADDYVTK
;
A
#
# COMPACT_ATOMS: atom_id res chain seq x y z
N MET A 1 -7.60 4.40 -20.47
CA MET A 1 -7.85 3.45 -19.38
C MET A 1 -7.40 4.05 -18.07
N ARG A 2 -8.20 3.86 -17.03
CA ARG A 2 -7.82 4.35 -15.70
C ARG A 2 -6.91 3.36 -15.01
N GLU A 3 -5.91 3.88 -14.33
CA GLU A 3 -5.04 3.06 -13.50
C GLU A 3 -5.73 2.80 -12.17
N THR A 4 -5.52 1.61 -11.62
CA THR A 4 -6.10 1.20 -10.35
C THR A 4 -5.06 1.26 -9.27
N ILE A 5 -5.37 1.98 -8.20
CA ILE A 5 -4.49 2.14 -7.04
C ILE A 5 -5.12 1.41 -5.86
N LEU A 6 -4.36 0.51 -5.25
CA LEU A 6 -4.77 -0.17 -4.03
C LEU A 6 -4.29 0.62 -2.82
N ILE A 7 -5.19 0.92 -1.89
CA ILE A 7 -4.83 1.55 -0.62
C ILE A 7 -4.99 0.52 0.48
N VAL A 8 -3.92 0.24 1.21
CA VAL A 8 -3.94 -0.68 2.34
C VAL A 8 -3.62 0.10 3.59
N GLU A 9 -4.63 0.39 4.39
CA GLU A 9 -4.55 1.23 5.57
C GLU A 9 -5.66 0.84 6.54
N ASP A 10 -5.31 0.61 7.80
CA ASP A 10 -6.30 0.18 8.81
C ASP A 10 -7.17 1.33 9.32
N ASP A 11 -6.71 2.56 9.26
CA ASP A 11 -7.50 3.73 9.65
C ASP A 11 -8.44 4.11 8.50
N ALA A 12 -9.74 3.94 8.74
CA ALA A 12 -10.75 4.18 7.71
C ALA A 12 -10.81 5.63 7.26
N ASP A 13 -10.55 6.59 8.16
CA ASP A 13 -10.58 8.00 7.82
C ASP A 13 -9.42 8.40 6.92
N ILE A 14 -8.22 7.90 7.23
CA ILE A 14 -7.03 8.13 6.40
C ILE A 14 -7.26 7.51 5.03
N ARG A 15 -7.74 6.26 5.00
CA ARG A 15 -8.00 5.53 3.76
C ARG A 15 -9.01 6.28 2.89
N SER A 16 -10.10 6.77 3.49
CA SER A 16 -11.13 7.51 2.76
C SER A 16 -10.60 8.82 2.19
N GLY A 17 -9.77 9.53 2.95
CA GLY A 17 -9.16 10.77 2.48
C GLY A 17 -8.28 10.56 1.26
N ILE A 18 -7.47 9.52 1.29
CA ILE A 18 -6.60 9.17 0.16
C ILE A 18 -7.46 8.78 -1.05
N GLU A 19 -8.49 7.99 -0.82
CA GLU A 19 -9.41 7.57 -1.89
C GLU A 19 -10.03 8.76 -2.61
N ILE A 20 -10.56 9.71 -1.84
CA ILE A 20 -11.21 10.89 -2.40
C ILE A 20 -10.22 11.67 -3.27
N TYR A 21 -9.01 11.88 -2.76
CA TYR A 21 -7.98 12.59 -3.49
C TYR A 21 -7.65 11.90 -4.82
N LEU A 22 -7.41 10.59 -4.76
CA LEU A 22 -7.02 9.83 -5.94
C LEU A 22 -8.12 9.75 -6.99
N LYS A 23 -9.37 9.59 -6.55
CA LYS A 23 -10.50 9.60 -7.48
C LYS A 23 -10.65 10.94 -8.19
N ASN A 24 -10.38 12.02 -7.48
CA ASN A 24 -10.40 13.35 -8.08
C ASN A 24 -9.28 13.55 -9.11
N GLN A 25 -8.21 12.78 -9.02
CA GLN A 25 -7.13 12.79 -9.98
C GLN A 25 -7.36 11.84 -11.17
N GLY A 26 -8.49 11.13 -11.17
CA GLY A 26 -8.86 10.26 -12.28
C GLY A 26 -8.47 8.81 -12.13
N TYR A 27 -8.06 8.36 -10.96
CA TYR A 27 -7.71 6.97 -10.72
C TYR A 27 -8.90 6.15 -10.23
N ASP A 28 -8.90 4.87 -10.51
CA ASP A 28 -9.77 3.92 -9.83
C ASP A 28 -9.08 3.51 -8.54
N VAL A 29 -9.85 3.23 -7.50
CA VAL A 29 -9.29 2.92 -6.19
C VAL A 29 -9.92 1.66 -5.63
N SER A 30 -9.06 0.76 -5.13
CA SER A 30 -9.47 -0.39 -4.35
C SER A 30 -8.93 -0.21 -2.93
N GLN A 31 -9.62 -0.72 -1.94
CA GLN A 31 -9.25 -0.53 -0.53
C GLN A 31 -9.12 -1.84 0.20
N ALA A 32 -8.23 -1.86 1.19
CA ALA A 32 -8.07 -2.96 2.11
C ALA A 32 -7.72 -2.42 3.49
N GLY A 33 -8.23 -3.06 4.53
CA GLY A 33 -8.01 -2.63 5.91
C GLY A 33 -6.77 -3.21 6.56
N ASP A 34 -6.14 -4.19 5.94
CA ASP A 34 -4.89 -4.79 6.42
C ASP A 34 -4.20 -5.56 5.30
N GLY A 35 -3.03 -6.13 5.61
CA GLY A 35 -2.24 -6.83 4.61
C GLY A 35 -2.89 -8.08 4.06
N ILE A 36 -3.68 -8.77 4.86
CA ILE A 36 -4.37 -9.99 4.42
C ILE A 36 -5.42 -9.64 3.37
N GLU A 37 -6.24 -8.62 3.65
CA GLU A 37 -7.22 -8.13 2.69
C GLU A 37 -6.54 -7.57 1.44
N GLY A 38 -5.41 -6.88 1.62
CA GLY A 38 -4.65 -6.33 0.50
C GLY A 38 -4.17 -7.41 -0.45
N LEU A 39 -3.65 -8.51 0.08
CA LEU A 39 -3.22 -9.63 -0.75
C LEU A 39 -4.39 -10.25 -1.50
N ALA A 40 -5.56 -10.35 -0.85
CA ALA A 40 -6.75 -10.88 -1.51
C ALA A 40 -7.18 -10.01 -2.69
N VAL A 41 -7.12 -8.68 -2.53
CA VAL A 41 -7.45 -7.76 -3.61
C VAL A 41 -6.48 -7.91 -4.78
N ILE A 42 -5.19 -8.00 -4.49
CA ILE A 42 -4.16 -8.15 -5.51
C ILE A 42 -4.38 -9.41 -6.36
N GLU A 43 -4.85 -10.48 -5.74
CA GLU A 43 -5.13 -11.73 -6.45
C GLU A 43 -6.37 -11.65 -7.33
N LYS A 44 -7.30 -10.76 -7.02
CA LYS A 44 -8.58 -10.64 -7.74
C LYS A 44 -8.59 -9.52 -8.77
N GLU A 45 -7.81 -8.48 -8.57
CA GLU A 45 -7.83 -7.28 -9.39
C GLU A 45 -6.46 -6.96 -9.93
N GLU A 46 -6.43 -6.33 -11.08
CA GLU A 46 -5.18 -5.85 -11.66
C GLU A 46 -4.84 -4.51 -11.02
N ILE A 47 -3.75 -4.47 -10.27
CA ILE A 47 -3.32 -3.29 -9.53
C ILE A 47 -2.10 -2.68 -10.23
N ASP A 48 -2.15 -1.36 -10.43
CA ASP A 48 -1.07 -0.62 -11.10
C ASP A 48 -0.12 0.02 -10.11
N LEU A 49 -0.59 0.31 -8.89
CA LEU A 49 0.23 0.89 -7.84
C LEU A 49 -0.45 0.60 -6.50
N ALA A 50 0.34 0.37 -5.46
CA ALA A 50 -0.19 0.17 -4.11
C ALA A 50 0.39 1.20 -3.15
N ILE A 51 -0.46 1.71 -2.27
CA ILE A 51 -0.08 2.57 -1.15
C ILE A 51 -0.35 1.74 0.10
N VAL A 52 0.69 1.39 0.84
CA VAL A 52 0.60 0.42 1.94
C VAL A 52 1.12 1.03 3.24
N ASP A 53 0.29 0.98 4.28
CA ASP A 53 0.71 1.39 5.62
C ASP A 53 1.63 0.34 6.22
N ILE A 54 2.73 0.78 6.83
CA ILE A 54 3.68 -0.13 7.49
C ILE A 54 3.05 -0.74 8.74
N MET A 55 2.40 0.09 9.55
CA MET A 55 1.87 -0.34 10.86
C MET A 55 0.40 -0.73 10.76
N MET A 56 0.14 -2.01 10.62
CA MET A 56 -1.23 -2.54 10.55
C MET A 56 -1.38 -3.78 11.41
N PRO A 57 -2.61 -4.07 11.90
CA PRO A 57 -2.85 -5.33 12.60
C PRO A 57 -2.82 -6.52 11.66
N ARG A 58 -2.69 -7.70 12.21
CA ARG A 58 -2.65 -9.00 11.54
C ARG A 58 -1.45 -9.19 10.62
N MET A 59 -1.25 -8.32 9.64
CA MET A 59 -0.10 -8.38 8.75
C MET A 59 0.35 -6.96 8.45
N ASP A 60 1.57 -6.62 8.85
CA ASP A 60 2.13 -5.28 8.61
C ASP A 60 2.48 -5.09 7.14
N GLY A 61 2.73 -3.82 6.76
CA GLY A 61 2.99 -3.48 5.37
C GLY A 61 4.28 -4.07 4.81
N ILE A 62 5.30 -4.21 5.63
CA ILE A 62 6.58 -4.78 5.18
C ILE A 62 6.41 -6.26 4.86
N THR A 63 5.72 -7.00 5.74
CA THR A 63 5.44 -8.42 5.51
C THR A 63 4.58 -8.60 4.26
N MET A 64 3.56 -7.76 4.09
CA MET A 64 2.73 -7.80 2.90
C MET A 64 3.55 -7.55 1.64
N MET A 65 4.44 -6.56 1.68
CA MET A 65 5.31 -6.23 0.57
C MET A 65 6.18 -7.41 0.17
N MET A 66 6.78 -8.08 1.16
CA MET A 66 7.62 -9.25 0.89
C MET A 66 6.82 -10.34 0.19
N LYS A 67 5.59 -10.59 0.64
CA LYS A 67 4.73 -11.60 0.01
C LYS A 67 4.34 -11.23 -1.42
N VAL A 68 4.07 -9.95 -1.66
CA VAL A 68 3.76 -9.44 -2.99
C VAL A 68 4.92 -9.72 -3.95
N ARG A 69 6.14 -9.41 -3.53
CA ARG A 69 7.32 -9.63 -4.38
C ARG A 69 7.63 -11.11 -4.56
N GLU A 70 7.42 -11.93 -3.53
CA GLU A 70 7.59 -13.39 -3.65
C GLU A 70 6.64 -14.00 -4.67
N LYS A 71 5.44 -13.44 -4.80
CA LYS A 71 4.44 -13.92 -5.76
C LYS A 71 4.71 -13.44 -7.18
N GLY A 72 5.72 -12.60 -7.38
CA GLY A 72 6.11 -12.14 -8.70
C GLY A 72 5.46 -10.85 -9.17
N TYR A 73 4.69 -10.20 -8.33
CA TYR A 73 4.12 -8.90 -8.66
C TYR A 73 5.20 -7.83 -8.61
N ASP A 74 5.22 -6.94 -9.58
CA ASP A 74 6.26 -5.92 -9.72
C ASP A 74 5.74 -4.49 -9.79
N PHE A 75 4.46 -4.27 -9.54
CA PHE A 75 3.91 -2.91 -9.55
C PHE A 75 4.57 -2.04 -8.48
N PRO A 76 4.63 -0.71 -8.71
CA PRO A 76 5.21 0.21 -7.73
C PRO A 76 4.45 0.21 -6.41
N VAL A 77 5.18 0.34 -5.32
CA VAL A 77 4.59 0.41 -3.98
C VAL A 77 5.16 1.59 -3.22
N ILE A 78 4.25 2.38 -2.65
CA ILE A 78 4.59 3.50 -1.79
C ILE A 78 4.25 3.10 -0.36
N MET A 79 5.23 3.17 0.54
CA MET A 79 5.00 2.86 1.94
C MET A 79 4.62 4.10 2.71
N LEU A 80 3.59 3.98 3.55
CA LEU A 80 3.18 5.05 4.46
C LEU A 80 3.66 4.72 5.87
N SER A 81 4.09 5.73 6.62
CA SER A 81 4.45 5.53 8.01
C SER A 81 4.06 6.75 8.84
N ALA A 82 3.61 6.50 10.06
CA ALA A 82 3.35 7.56 11.04
C ALA A 82 4.65 8.11 11.63
N LYS A 83 5.75 7.40 11.42
CA LYS A 83 7.07 7.77 11.95
C LYS A 83 8.02 8.10 10.80
N SER A 84 8.75 9.17 10.95
CA SER A 84 9.76 9.58 9.96
C SER A 84 11.15 9.10 10.35
N GLU A 85 11.26 7.98 11.02
CA GLU A 85 12.55 7.44 11.46
C GLU A 85 13.31 6.82 10.29
N GLU A 86 14.61 7.08 10.24
CA GLU A 86 15.48 6.57 9.18
C GLU A 86 15.48 5.05 9.11
N VAL A 87 15.39 4.38 10.26
CA VAL A 87 15.40 2.92 10.30
C VAL A 87 14.20 2.35 9.56
N ASP A 88 13.01 2.89 9.80
CA ASP A 88 11.79 2.44 9.12
C ASP A 88 11.86 2.70 7.64
N LYS A 89 12.38 3.84 7.25
CA LYS A 89 12.53 4.21 5.84
C LYS A 89 13.48 3.27 5.11
N ILE A 90 14.64 3.02 5.69
CA ILE A 90 15.63 2.14 5.11
C ILE A 90 15.07 0.73 4.99
N LEU A 91 14.41 0.25 6.05
CA LEU A 91 13.83 -1.09 6.06
C LEU A 91 12.75 -1.24 4.98
N GLY A 92 11.86 -0.26 4.86
CA GLY A 92 10.81 -0.29 3.85
C GLY A 92 11.36 -0.34 2.44
N LEU A 93 12.36 0.46 2.13
CA LEU A 93 12.97 0.48 0.79
C LEU A 93 13.73 -0.80 0.50
N ASN A 94 14.45 -1.34 1.49
CA ASN A 94 15.20 -2.58 1.33
C ASN A 94 14.29 -3.79 1.12
N MET A 95 13.05 -3.72 1.54
CA MET A 95 12.07 -4.81 1.38
C MET A 95 11.30 -4.72 0.06
N GLY A 96 11.69 -3.83 -0.84
CA GLY A 96 11.13 -3.76 -2.18
C GLY A 96 10.13 -2.63 -2.41
N ALA A 97 10.01 -1.71 -1.49
CA ALA A 97 9.19 -0.51 -1.71
C ALA A 97 9.92 0.44 -2.65
N ASP A 98 9.16 1.12 -3.50
CA ASP A 98 9.70 2.08 -4.47
C ASP A 98 9.81 3.48 -3.87
N ASP A 99 9.02 3.77 -2.86
CA ASP A 99 9.04 5.06 -2.21
C ASP A 99 8.49 4.94 -0.78
N TYR A 100 8.67 6.01 -0.03
CA TYR A 100 8.33 6.05 1.38
C TYR A 100 7.78 7.43 1.71
N VAL A 101 6.59 7.46 2.30
CA VAL A 101 5.91 8.71 2.66
C VAL A 101 5.47 8.68 4.11
N THR A 102 5.70 9.77 4.83
CA THR A 102 5.23 9.94 6.20
C THR A 102 3.78 10.43 6.17
N LYS A 103 2.97 9.82 6.99
CA LYS A 103 1.57 10.24 7.13
C LYS A 103 1.43 11.66 7.67
#